data_b545272bd12a2fc5e0edcb224b785084
#
_entry.id   b545272bd12a2fc5e0edcb224b785084
#
_cell.length_a   1.000
_cell.length_b   1.000
_cell.length_c   1.000
_cell.angle_alpha   90.00
_cell.angle_beta   90.00
_cell.angle_gamma   90.00
#
_symmetry.space_group_name_H-M   'P 1'
#
loop_
_entity.id
_entity.type
_entity.pdbx_description
1 polymer ?
#
loop_
_entity_poly.entity_id
_entity_poly.type
_entity_poly.pdbx_seq_one_letter_code
_entity_poly.pdbx_strand_id
1 'polypeptide(L)'
;METKVLFANGLEDAFIGIGESFGGSLRACYSLEKVINILMEMGMTKEEAFEYYEYNIVGAYIEENMPIFIDNISYNDFIEQYEEE
;
A
#
# COMPACT_ATOMS: atom_id res chain seq x y z
N MET A 1 14.19 23.00 4.67
CA MET A 1 14.07 21.88 3.83
C MET A 1 12.68 21.32 3.80
N GLU A 2 12.19 21.02 2.65
CA GLU A 2 10.85 20.55 2.53
C GLU A 2 10.76 19.06 2.43
N THR A 3 9.79 18.49 3.11
CA THR A 3 9.54 17.08 3.01
C THR A 3 8.37 16.87 2.12
N LYS A 4 8.55 16.09 1.07
CA LYS A 4 7.49 15.85 0.14
C LYS A 4 6.92 14.47 0.36
N VAL A 5 5.65 14.40 0.67
CA VAL A 5 4.98 13.12 0.89
C VAL A 5 3.85 13.04 -0.09
N LEU A 6 3.77 11.92 -0.81
CA LEU A 6 2.71 11.72 -1.77
C LEU A 6 1.60 10.92 -1.13
N PHE A 7 0.38 11.35 -1.32
CA PHE A 7 -0.78 10.68 -0.77
C PHE A 7 -1.62 10.09 -1.91
N ALA A 8 -2.31 9.01 -1.60
CA ALA A 8 -3.17 8.36 -2.59
C ALA A 8 -4.58 8.89 -2.40
N ASN A 9 -5.02 9.76 -3.31
CA ASN A 9 -6.33 10.36 -3.21
C ASN A 9 -7.41 9.33 -3.33
N GLY A 10 -8.43 9.44 -2.48
CA GLY A 10 -9.53 8.50 -2.50
C GLY A 10 -9.32 7.31 -1.60
N LEU A 11 -8.14 7.17 -1.02
CA LEU A 11 -7.85 6.05 -0.15
C LEU A 11 -7.58 6.49 1.27
N GLU A 12 -8.14 7.63 1.67
CA GLU A 12 -7.87 8.16 2.99
C GLU A 12 -8.26 7.20 4.11
N ASP A 13 -9.32 6.44 3.90
CA ASP A 13 -9.75 5.53 4.94
C ASP A 13 -8.79 4.34 5.13
N ALA A 14 -7.89 4.16 4.20
CA ALA A 14 -6.92 3.09 4.32
C ALA A 14 -5.58 3.59 4.87
N PHE A 15 -5.45 4.89 5.08
CA PHE A 15 -4.19 5.47 5.57
C PHE A 15 -3.91 5.00 6.99
N ILE A 16 -2.70 4.54 7.27
CA ILE A 16 -2.37 4.05 8.60
C ILE A 16 -1.14 4.72 9.21
N GLY A 17 -0.51 5.60 8.49
CA GLY A 17 0.60 6.31 9.12
C GLY A 17 1.67 6.73 8.14
N ILE A 18 2.74 7.25 8.69
CA ILE A 18 3.88 7.71 7.90
C ILE A 18 5.07 6.82 8.21
N GLY A 19 5.71 6.33 7.19
CA GLY A 19 6.91 5.53 7.37
C GLY A 19 8.14 6.37 7.09
N GLU A 20 9.21 6.08 7.80
CA GLU A 20 10.43 6.84 7.65
C GLU A 20 11.57 5.88 7.38
N SER A 21 12.43 6.18 6.44
CA SER A 21 13.57 5.34 6.17
C SER A 21 14.84 6.16 6.36
N PHE A 22 15.96 5.47 6.28
CA PHE A 22 17.26 6.09 6.45
C PHE A 22 17.38 7.25 5.46
N GLY A 23 17.86 8.35 5.89
CA GLY A 23 17.98 9.52 5.05
C GLY A 23 16.83 10.50 5.18
N GLY A 24 15.87 10.18 6.03
CA GLY A 24 14.78 11.10 6.27
C GLY A 24 13.66 11.09 5.25
N SER A 25 13.61 10.06 4.42
CA SER A 25 12.58 9.96 3.43
C SER A 25 11.28 9.53 4.12
N LEU A 26 10.21 10.26 3.88
CA LEU A 26 8.92 9.96 4.50
C LEU A 26 7.94 9.50 3.44
N ARG A 27 7.14 8.50 3.77
CA ARG A 27 6.15 7.96 2.86
C ARG A 27 4.84 7.70 3.58
N ALA A 28 3.75 8.00 2.92
CA ALA A 28 2.44 7.68 3.47
C ALA A 28 2.24 6.17 3.36
N CYS A 29 1.74 5.54 4.41
CA CYS A 29 1.53 4.11 4.44
C CYS A 29 0.06 3.80 4.51
N TYR A 30 -0.36 2.82 3.74
CA TYR A 30 -1.76 2.44 3.65
C TYR A 30 -1.91 0.95 3.89
N SER A 31 -3.03 0.55 4.45
CA SER A 31 -3.33 -0.85 4.66
C SER A 31 -3.81 -1.45 3.35
N LEU A 32 -3.12 -2.45 2.84
CA LEU A 32 -3.52 -3.09 1.60
C LEU A 32 -4.92 -3.68 1.72
N GLU A 33 -5.21 -4.31 2.86
CA GLU A 33 -6.51 -4.90 3.06
C GLU A 33 -7.61 -3.85 2.97
N LYS A 34 -7.38 -2.69 3.56
CA LYS A 34 -8.38 -1.64 3.52
C LYS A 34 -8.52 -1.04 2.13
N VAL A 35 -7.42 -0.97 1.38
CA VAL A 35 -7.48 -0.48 0.02
C VAL A 35 -8.36 -1.42 -0.81
N ILE A 36 -8.14 -2.72 -0.69
CA ILE A 36 -8.93 -3.69 -1.44
C ILE A 36 -10.40 -3.59 -1.03
N ASN A 37 -10.69 -3.40 0.27
CA ASN A 37 -12.06 -3.28 0.71
C ASN A 37 -12.73 -2.04 0.10
N ILE A 38 -12.01 -0.93 0.00
CA ILE A 38 -12.55 0.28 -0.60
C ILE A 38 -12.92 0.00 -2.05
N LEU A 39 -12.05 -0.68 -2.78
CA LEU A 39 -12.31 -0.97 -4.18
C LEU A 39 -13.50 -1.90 -4.33
N MET A 40 -13.64 -2.86 -3.42
CA MET A 40 -14.77 -3.75 -3.46
C MET A 40 -16.07 -3.02 -3.18
N GLU A 41 -16.03 -2.01 -2.32
CA GLU A 41 -17.21 -1.21 -2.05
C GLU A 41 -17.60 -0.39 -3.26
N MET A 42 -16.68 -0.17 -4.17
CA MET A 42 -16.98 0.56 -5.38
C MET A 42 -17.55 -0.36 -6.44
N GLY A 43 -17.75 -1.63 -6.12
CA GLY A 43 -18.39 -2.55 -7.03
C GLY A 43 -17.50 -3.62 -7.64
N MET A 44 -16.24 -3.68 -7.25
CA MET A 44 -15.32 -4.66 -7.81
C MET A 44 -15.37 -5.96 -7.03
N THR A 45 -15.13 -7.08 -7.71
CA THR A 45 -14.92 -8.32 -7.00
C THR A 45 -13.52 -8.26 -6.41
N LYS A 46 -13.19 -9.20 -5.54
CA LYS A 46 -11.89 -9.19 -4.91
C LYS A 46 -10.78 -9.31 -5.94
N GLU A 47 -10.96 -10.17 -6.93
CA GLU A 47 -9.97 -10.32 -7.97
C GLU A 47 -9.80 -9.06 -8.79
N GLU A 48 -10.92 -8.40 -9.11
CA GLU A 48 -10.85 -7.16 -9.85
C GLU A 48 -10.16 -6.08 -9.04
N ALA A 49 -10.42 -6.08 -7.73
CA ALA A 49 -9.82 -5.07 -6.88
C ALA A 49 -8.30 -5.22 -6.82
N PHE A 50 -7.80 -6.47 -6.76
CA PHE A 50 -6.36 -6.69 -6.74
C PHE A 50 -5.74 -6.31 -8.08
N GLU A 51 -6.41 -6.59 -9.19
CA GLU A 51 -5.90 -6.21 -10.48
C GLU A 51 -5.84 -4.69 -10.61
N TYR A 52 -6.91 -4.03 -10.17
CA TYR A 52 -6.96 -2.57 -10.24
C TYR A 52 -5.84 -1.99 -9.38
N TYR A 53 -5.62 -2.58 -8.20
CA TYR A 53 -4.58 -2.11 -7.30
C TYR A 53 -3.21 -2.22 -7.97
N GLU A 54 -2.92 -3.32 -8.60
CA GLU A 54 -1.61 -3.52 -9.19
C GLU A 54 -1.36 -2.60 -10.38
N TYR A 55 -2.35 -2.42 -11.22
CA TYR A 55 -2.11 -1.64 -12.42
C TYR A 55 -2.42 -0.16 -12.29
N ASN A 56 -3.32 0.22 -11.42
CA ASN A 56 -3.75 1.60 -11.34
C ASN A 56 -3.36 2.31 -10.05
N ILE A 57 -2.96 1.59 -9.05
CA ILE A 57 -2.57 2.22 -7.79
C ILE A 57 -1.08 2.07 -7.58
N VAL A 58 -0.60 0.85 -7.42
CA VAL A 58 0.82 0.65 -7.20
C VAL A 58 1.60 1.05 -8.46
N GLY A 59 1.13 0.62 -9.62
CA GLY A 59 1.83 0.90 -10.84
C GLY A 59 1.80 2.35 -11.28
N ALA A 60 0.94 3.15 -10.65
CA ALA A 60 0.83 4.55 -11.05
C ALA A 60 1.89 5.44 -10.43
N TYR A 61 2.55 4.98 -9.36
CA TYR A 61 3.54 5.78 -8.67
C TYR A 61 4.92 5.26 -8.95
N ILE A 62 5.75 6.07 -9.55
CA ILE A 62 7.13 5.67 -9.82
C ILE A 62 8.08 6.74 -9.36
N GLU A 63 7.76 7.36 -8.23
CA GLU A 63 8.62 8.38 -7.68
C GLU A 63 9.21 7.93 -6.37
N GLU A 64 10.27 8.60 -5.99
CA GLU A 64 10.98 8.27 -4.79
C GLU A 64 10.13 8.23 -3.55
N ASN A 65 9.18 9.13 -3.40
CA ASN A 65 8.38 9.23 -2.19
C ASN A 65 6.99 8.64 -2.37
N MET A 66 6.88 7.65 -3.21
CA MET A 66 5.58 7.03 -3.46
C MET A 66 5.03 6.36 -2.22
N PRO A 67 3.71 6.22 -2.12
CA PRO A 67 3.11 5.57 -0.97
C PRO A 67 3.52 4.11 -0.85
N ILE A 68 3.45 3.59 0.37
CA ILE A 68 3.74 2.19 0.65
C ILE A 68 2.44 1.52 1.05
N PHE A 69 2.21 0.33 0.50
CA PHE A 69 1.00 -0.43 0.83
C PHE A 69 1.42 -1.65 1.63
N ILE A 70 0.90 -1.76 2.84
CA ILE A 70 1.33 -2.76 3.80
C ILE A 70 0.37 -3.91 3.88
N ASP A 71 0.89 -5.13 3.63
CA ASP A 71 0.10 -6.32 3.76
C ASP A 71 0.32 -6.78 5.20
N ASN A 72 -0.73 -6.75 6.01
CA ASN A 72 -0.62 -7.04 7.43
C ASN A 72 -0.55 -8.54 7.66
N ILE A 73 0.63 -9.11 7.51
CA ILE A 73 0.83 -10.53 7.66
C ILE A 73 1.79 -10.75 8.81
N SER A 74 1.59 -11.77 9.62
CA SER A 74 2.46 -12.01 10.76
C SER A 74 3.83 -12.49 10.30
N TYR A 75 4.82 -12.33 11.17
CA TYR A 75 6.17 -12.75 10.83
C TYR A 75 6.21 -14.24 10.52
N ASN A 76 5.56 -15.05 11.36
CA ASN A 76 5.59 -16.48 11.16
C ASN A 76 4.89 -16.90 9.86
N ASP A 77 3.78 -16.26 9.54
CA ASP A 77 3.09 -16.59 8.31
C ASP A 77 3.92 -16.21 7.09
N PHE A 78 4.59 -15.07 7.18
CA PHE A 78 5.41 -14.63 6.05
C PHE A 78 6.58 -15.59 5.86
N ILE A 79 7.24 -15.98 6.93
CA ILE A 79 8.38 -16.89 6.85
C ILE A 79 7.95 -18.23 6.29
N GLU A 80 6.78 -18.73 6.70
CA GLU A 80 6.29 -19.97 6.17
C GLU A 80 6.10 -19.91 4.67
N GLN A 81 5.66 -18.79 4.16
CA GLN A 81 5.45 -18.66 2.74
C GLN A 81 6.74 -18.60 1.95
N TYR A 82 7.77 -17.99 2.51
CA TYR A 82 8.99 -17.74 1.77
C TYR A 82 10.19 -18.60 2.14
N GLU A 83 10.07 -19.48 3.08
CA GLU A 83 11.13 -20.35 3.42
C GLU A 83 10.92 -21.73 2.96
N GLU A 84 10.17 -21.91 1.93
CA GLU A 84 9.91 -23.18 1.46
C GLU A 84 10.97 -23.80 0.75
N GLU A 85 11.85 -23.10 0.21
CA GLU A 85 12.84 -23.66 -0.63
C GLU A 85 13.85 -24.44 0.09
#